data_979abc250ce62efcbc9d6cb72ea32724
#
_entry.id   979abc250ce62efcbc9d6cb72ea32724
#
_cell.length_a   1.000
_cell.length_b   1.000
_cell.length_c   1.000
_cell.angle_alpha   90.00
_cell.angle_beta   90.00
_cell.angle_gamma   90.00
#
_symmetry.space_group_name_H-M   'P 1'
#
loop_
_entity.id
_entity.type
_entity.pdbx_description
1 polymer ?
#
loop_
_entity_poly.entity_id
_entity_poly.type
_entity_poly.pdbx_seq_one_letter_code
_entity_poly.pdbx_strand_id
1 'polypeptide(L)'
;MATILSTIVALFIFLTLSVILIKFLIVPSLVNYQYGLLNSPYFTIGESRVQGVGIFTKRPRQMGERLFVAVDMNENVTPVGSKINHCPSMKTISASGRVATGDTMMPNSYLSPHADKTTGEWWIMAARDLGVGEELTADYTYTPDFIQKPDPSWKCEL
;
A
#
# COMPACT_ATOMS: atom_id res chain seq x y z
N MET A 1 35.38 39.80 1.72
CA MET A 1 35.12 38.59 0.90
C MET A 1 34.81 37.36 1.75
N ALA A 2 35.54 37.08 2.81
CA ALA A 2 35.32 35.88 3.66
C ALA A 2 33.90 35.82 4.27
N THR A 3 33.35 36.91 4.72
CA THR A 3 31.99 36.99 5.32
C THR A 3 30.88 36.68 4.33
N ILE A 4 30.97 37.13 3.08
CA ILE A 4 29.98 36.85 2.03
C ILE A 4 30.00 35.36 1.68
N LEU A 5 31.17 34.78 1.53
CA LEU A 5 31.32 33.35 1.22
C LEU A 5 30.73 32.47 2.35
N SER A 6 31.01 32.81 3.61
CA SER A 6 30.43 32.07 4.74
C SER A 6 28.91 32.15 4.81
N THR A 7 28.32 33.32 4.47
CA THR A 7 26.86 33.48 4.43
C THR A 7 26.22 32.66 3.31
N ILE A 8 26.85 32.62 2.13
CA ILE A 8 26.36 31.79 1.01
C ILE A 8 26.41 30.30 1.36
N VAL A 9 27.50 29.83 1.96
CA VAL A 9 27.63 28.43 2.40
C VAL A 9 26.58 28.08 3.45
N ALA A 10 26.37 28.94 4.46
CA ALA A 10 25.35 28.72 5.48
C ALA A 10 23.93 28.65 4.89
N LEU A 11 23.61 29.54 3.94
CA LEU A 11 22.33 29.51 3.25
C LEU A 11 22.10 28.22 2.46
N PHE A 12 23.14 27.76 1.75
CA PHE A 12 23.09 26.51 0.99
C PHE A 12 22.85 25.31 1.90
N ILE A 13 23.59 25.23 3.03
CA ILE A 13 23.39 24.15 4.01
C ILE A 13 21.98 24.18 4.57
N PHE A 14 21.46 25.37 4.94
CA PHE A 14 20.10 25.50 5.46
C PHE A 14 19.04 25.04 4.46
N LEU A 15 19.15 25.45 3.20
CA LEU A 15 18.23 25.03 2.13
C LEU A 15 18.28 23.50 1.92
N THR A 16 19.47 22.93 1.89
CA THR A 16 19.65 21.49 1.72
C THR A 16 19.03 20.71 2.88
N LEU A 17 19.27 21.12 4.12
CA LEU A 17 18.68 20.51 5.32
C LEU A 17 17.14 20.65 5.33
N SER A 18 16.61 21.80 4.89
CA SER A 18 15.17 22.02 4.78
C SER A 18 14.52 21.08 3.77
N VAL A 19 15.13 20.87 2.60
CA VAL A 19 14.63 19.93 1.59
C VAL A 19 14.65 18.50 2.13
N ILE A 20 15.70 18.11 2.82
CA ILE A 20 15.81 16.78 3.44
C ILE A 20 14.71 16.60 4.49
N LEU A 21 14.51 17.58 5.37
CA LEU A 21 13.46 17.56 6.39
C LEU A 21 12.06 17.41 5.79
N ILE A 22 11.76 18.20 4.77
CA ILE A 22 10.47 18.14 4.08
C ILE A 22 10.28 16.76 3.46
N LYS A 23 11.24 16.29 2.68
CA LYS A 23 11.13 15.03 1.93
C LYS A 23 11.01 13.81 2.85
N PHE A 24 11.80 13.74 3.93
CA PHE A 24 11.90 12.53 4.75
C PHE A 24 11.02 12.52 6.01
N LEU A 25 10.56 13.66 6.49
CA LEU A 25 9.73 13.74 7.70
C LEU A 25 8.33 14.28 7.43
N ILE A 26 8.21 15.40 6.72
CA ILE A 26 6.91 16.08 6.57
C ILE A 26 6.04 15.35 5.55
N VAL A 27 6.56 15.07 4.35
CA VAL A 27 5.77 14.44 3.28
C VAL A 27 5.25 13.05 3.69
N PRO A 28 6.06 12.13 4.22
CA PRO A 28 5.56 10.83 4.67
C PRO A 28 4.52 10.93 5.78
N SER A 29 4.67 11.87 6.71
CA SER A 29 3.70 12.10 7.78
C SER A 29 2.36 12.60 7.26
N LEU A 30 2.37 13.53 6.31
CA LEU A 30 1.15 14.05 5.67
C LEU A 30 0.44 12.96 4.86
N VAL A 31 1.19 12.15 4.11
CA VAL A 31 0.62 11.03 3.34
C VAL A 31 -0.03 10.01 4.29
N ASN A 32 0.67 9.58 5.35
CA ASN A 32 0.08 8.65 6.31
C ASN A 32 -1.14 9.24 7.03
N TYR A 33 -1.13 10.55 7.33
CA TYR A 33 -2.30 11.23 7.89
C TYR A 33 -3.50 11.17 6.96
N GLN A 34 -3.30 11.48 5.68
CA GLN A 34 -4.37 11.45 4.66
C GLN A 34 -5.07 10.08 4.57
N TYR A 35 -4.31 8.99 4.77
CA TYR A 35 -4.83 7.63 4.72
C TYR A 35 -5.17 7.02 6.10
N GLY A 36 -5.18 7.84 7.16
CA GLY A 36 -5.51 7.38 8.51
C GLY A 36 -4.44 6.49 9.16
N LEU A 37 -3.22 6.47 8.62
CA LEU A 37 -2.12 5.62 9.09
C LEU A 37 -1.03 6.37 9.88
N LEU A 38 -1.19 7.68 10.16
CA LEU A 38 -0.16 8.49 10.82
C LEU A 38 0.39 7.84 12.10
N ASN A 39 -0.51 7.32 12.93
CA ASN A 39 -0.17 6.68 14.20
C ASN A 39 -0.33 5.14 14.14
N SER A 40 -0.47 4.56 12.95
CA SER A 40 -0.60 3.11 12.83
C SER A 40 0.70 2.43 13.29
N PRO A 41 0.64 1.53 14.29
CA PRO A 41 1.81 0.75 14.68
C PRO A 41 2.11 -0.39 13.69
N TYR A 42 1.21 -0.65 12.74
CA TYR A 42 1.22 -1.83 11.89
C TYR A 42 1.53 -1.56 10.44
N PHE A 43 1.11 -0.39 9.91
CA PHE A 43 1.18 -0.08 8.48
C PHE A 43 1.68 1.33 8.22
N THR A 44 2.23 1.52 7.02
CA THR A 44 2.63 2.83 6.48
C THR A 44 2.35 2.87 4.99
N ILE A 45 2.21 4.07 4.44
CA ILE A 45 2.15 4.31 2.99
C ILE A 45 3.57 4.59 2.49
N GLY A 46 3.90 4.03 1.33
CA GLY A 46 5.19 4.25 0.68
C GLY A 46 5.08 4.15 -0.84
N GLU A 47 6.17 4.43 -1.53
CA GLU A 47 6.28 4.22 -2.98
C GLU A 47 6.18 2.73 -3.29
N SER A 48 5.27 2.37 -4.20
CA SER A 48 5.01 1.00 -4.58
C SER A 48 5.91 0.55 -5.72
N ARG A 49 6.32 -0.71 -5.69
CA ARG A 49 6.97 -1.37 -6.83
C ARG A 49 5.97 -1.81 -7.90
N VAL A 50 4.69 -1.91 -7.55
CA VAL A 50 3.63 -2.31 -8.47
C VAL A 50 3.10 -1.09 -9.22
N GLN A 51 2.55 -0.11 -8.49
CA GLN A 51 2.02 1.12 -9.07
C GLN A 51 1.84 2.22 -8.03
N GLY A 52 2.39 3.40 -8.30
CA GLY A 52 2.15 4.62 -7.52
C GLY A 52 2.55 4.47 -6.04
N VAL A 53 1.57 4.41 -5.16
CA VAL A 53 1.78 4.22 -3.72
C VAL A 53 1.11 2.94 -3.23
N GLY A 54 1.71 2.29 -2.25
CA GLY A 54 1.23 1.06 -1.64
C GLY A 54 1.24 1.12 -0.11
N ILE A 55 0.69 0.08 0.50
CA ILE A 55 0.68 -0.11 1.95
C ILE A 55 1.76 -1.12 2.32
N PHE A 56 2.57 -0.77 3.30
CA PHE A 56 3.67 -1.60 3.78
C PHE A 56 3.49 -1.97 5.25
N THR A 57 3.86 -3.20 5.59
CA THR A 57 3.87 -3.69 6.97
C THR A 57 5.01 -3.06 7.78
N LYS A 58 4.71 -2.60 8.99
CA LYS A 58 5.71 -2.14 9.98
C LYS A 58 6.08 -3.24 10.99
N ARG A 59 5.29 -4.29 11.07
CA ARG A 59 5.48 -5.45 11.96
C ARG A 59 5.05 -6.73 11.26
N PRO A 60 5.59 -7.89 11.63
CA PRO A 60 5.15 -9.18 11.09
C PRO A 60 3.65 -9.38 11.35
N ARG A 61 2.97 -10.04 10.41
CA ARG A 61 1.56 -10.43 10.51
C ARG A 61 1.42 -11.90 10.18
N GLN A 62 0.45 -12.57 10.78
CA GLN A 62 0.23 -14.00 10.57
C GLN A 62 -0.82 -14.25 9.49
N MET A 63 -0.72 -15.38 8.81
CA MET A 63 -1.74 -15.84 7.87
C MET A 63 -3.13 -15.87 8.52
N GLY A 64 -4.15 -15.39 7.81
CA GLY A 64 -5.53 -15.31 8.28
C GLY A 64 -5.83 -14.13 9.21
N GLU A 65 -4.84 -13.30 9.53
CA GLU A 65 -5.04 -12.15 10.40
C GLU A 65 -5.79 -11.02 9.68
N ARG A 66 -6.74 -10.38 10.39
CA ARG A 66 -7.39 -9.16 9.94
C ARG A 66 -6.39 -8.01 9.99
N LEU A 67 -6.21 -7.32 8.88
CA LEU A 67 -5.22 -6.24 8.77
C LEU A 67 -5.86 -4.87 9.00
N PHE A 68 -6.84 -4.50 8.20
CA PHE A 68 -7.62 -3.27 8.33
C PHE A 68 -8.91 -3.35 7.52
N VAL A 69 -9.82 -2.41 7.79
CA VAL A 69 -11.07 -2.26 7.03
C VAL A 69 -10.76 -1.66 5.66
N ALA A 70 -11.08 -2.40 4.60
CA ALA A 70 -10.91 -1.92 3.22
C ALA A 70 -12.16 -1.24 2.66
N VAL A 71 -13.34 -1.71 3.11
CA VAL A 71 -14.64 -1.17 2.71
C VAL A 71 -15.50 -1.01 3.96
N ASP A 72 -16.12 0.14 4.11
CA ASP A 72 -16.99 0.45 5.24
C ASP A 72 -18.38 -0.21 5.10
N MET A 73 -19.21 -0.07 6.12
CA MET A 73 -20.57 -0.62 6.16
C MET A 73 -21.52 -0.05 5.08
N ASN A 74 -21.16 1.05 4.44
CA ASN A 74 -21.91 1.69 3.37
C ASN A 74 -21.36 1.36 1.97
N GLU A 75 -20.53 0.33 1.87
CA GLU A 75 -19.84 -0.12 0.64
C GLU A 75 -18.88 0.93 0.05
N ASN A 76 -18.39 1.90 0.85
CA ASN A 76 -17.37 2.82 0.41
C ASN A 76 -15.99 2.24 0.67
N VAL A 77 -15.13 2.29 -0.35
CA VAL A 77 -13.71 1.95 -0.19
C VAL A 77 -13.05 2.97 0.72
N THR A 78 -12.44 2.50 1.80
CA THR A 78 -11.74 3.39 2.75
C THR A 78 -10.51 4.03 2.11
N PRO A 79 -10.03 5.18 2.61
CA PRO A 79 -8.80 5.79 2.11
C PRO A 79 -7.61 4.82 2.09
N VAL A 80 -7.44 4.02 3.15
CA VAL A 80 -6.39 3.00 3.22
C VAL A 80 -6.68 1.83 2.26
N GLY A 81 -7.91 1.36 2.17
CA GLY A 81 -8.31 0.28 1.25
C GLY A 81 -8.01 0.61 -0.21
N SER A 82 -8.14 1.89 -0.60
CA SER A 82 -7.85 2.35 -1.96
C SER A 82 -6.38 2.29 -2.36
N LYS A 83 -5.47 1.94 -1.45
CA LYS A 83 -4.00 1.90 -1.68
C LYS A 83 -3.42 0.49 -1.69
N ILE A 84 -4.27 -0.53 -1.69
CA ILE A 84 -3.82 -1.89 -1.95
C ILE A 84 -3.66 -2.07 -3.46
N ASN A 85 -2.47 -2.45 -3.90
CA ASN A 85 -2.23 -2.66 -5.31
C ASN A 85 -2.73 -4.03 -5.78
N HIS A 86 -3.16 -4.10 -7.04
CA HIS A 86 -3.62 -5.33 -7.64
C HIS A 86 -2.44 -6.23 -8.04
N CYS A 87 -2.49 -7.50 -7.61
CA CYS A 87 -1.67 -8.57 -8.13
C CYS A 87 -2.57 -9.77 -8.48
N PRO A 88 -2.56 -10.24 -9.73
CA PRO A 88 -3.39 -11.37 -10.12
C PRO A 88 -2.90 -12.67 -9.46
N SER A 89 -3.83 -13.49 -9.01
CA SER A 89 -3.52 -14.84 -8.48
C SER A 89 -3.11 -15.79 -9.61
N MET A 90 -2.43 -16.90 -9.27
CA MET A 90 -2.10 -17.94 -10.24
C MET A 90 -3.33 -18.49 -10.97
N LYS A 91 -4.46 -18.61 -10.28
CA LYS A 91 -5.73 -19.01 -10.88
C LYS A 91 -6.18 -18.03 -11.95
N THR A 92 -6.12 -16.72 -11.68
CA THR A 92 -6.43 -15.66 -12.64
C THR A 92 -5.48 -15.67 -13.82
N ILE A 93 -4.18 -15.81 -13.55
CA ILE A 93 -3.15 -15.91 -14.60
C ILE A 93 -3.43 -17.09 -15.52
N SER A 94 -3.70 -18.27 -14.96
CA SER A 94 -4.02 -19.47 -15.73
C SER A 94 -5.29 -19.31 -16.55
N ALA A 95 -6.35 -18.76 -15.99
CA ALA A 95 -7.62 -18.52 -16.68
C ALA A 95 -7.50 -17.50 -17.81
N SER A 96 -6.65 -16.49 -17.68
CA SER A 96 -6.39 -15.48 -18.69
C SER A 96 -5.39 -15.89 -19.78
N GLY A 97 -4.84 -17.10 -19.70
CA GLY A 97 -3.81 -17.59 -20.64
C GLY A 97 -2.45 -16.91 -20.45
N ARG A 98 -2.25 -16.15 -19.39
CA ARG A 98 -0.96 -15.53 -19.05
C ARG A 98 -0.05 -16.60 -18.44
N VAL A 99 1.15 -16.69 -18.94
CA VAL A 99 2.20 -17.53 -18.34
C VAL A 99 2.82 -16.72 -17.21
N ALA A 100 2.78 -17.25 -15.99
CA ALA A 100 3.54 -16.67 -14.88
C ALA A 100 5.03 -16.83 -15.23
N THR A 101 5.71 -15.73 -15.48
CA THR A 101 7.17 -15.71 -15.48
C THR A 101 7.63 -15.72 -14.03
N GLY A 102 8.83 -16.26 -13.75
CA GLY A 102 9.35 -16.40 -12.38
C GLY A 102 9.43 -15.11 -11.55
N ASP A 103 9.21 -13.95 -12.18
CA ASP A 103 9.29 -12.61 -11.59
C ASP A 103 7.91 -12.01 -11.23
N THR A 104 6.82 -12.76 -11.41
CA THR A 104 5.47 -12.28 -11.09
C THR A 104 5.20 -12.39 -9.59
N MET A 105 4.95 -11.26 -8.94
CA MET A 105 4.48 -11.27 -7.55
C MET A 105 3.11 -11.94 -7.43
N MET A 106 2.94 -12.71 -6.38
CA MET A 106 1.63 -13.24 -6.00
C MET A 106 0.98 -12.35 -4.95
N PRO A 107 -0.36 -12.22 -4.95
CA PRO A 107 -1.04 -11.48 -3.90
C PRO A 107 -0.75 -12.11 -2.53
N ASN A 108 -0.44 -11.28 -1.55
CA ASN A 108 -0.14 -11.70 -0.18
C ASN A 108 -1.25 -11.35 0.80
N SER A 109 -2.31 -10.74 0.30
CA SER A 109 -3.53 -10.44 1.05
C SER A 109 -4.76 -10.63 0.16
N TYR A 110 -5.94 -10.62 0.77
CA TYR A 110 -7.22 -10.73 0.07
C TYR A 110 -8.31 -9.97 0.82
N LEU A 111 -9.34 -9.53 0.10
CA LEU A 111 -10.54 -9.00 0.72
C LEU A 111 -11.33 -10.17 1.34
N SER A 112 -11.84 -10.00 2.55
CA SER A 112 -12.70 -11.01 3.18
C SER A 112 -13.83 -11.41 2.22
N PRO A 113 -14.22 -12.70 2.16
CA PRO A 113 -15.23 -13.15 1.18
C PRO A 113 -16.62 -12.58 1.47
N HIS A 114 -16.86 -12.12 2.69
CA HIS A 114 -18.11 -11.52 3.12
C HIS A 114 -17.83 -10.37 4.08
N ALA A 115 -18.77 -9.42 4.14
CA ALA A 115 -18.76 -8.40 5.18
C ALA A 115 -18.84 -9.05 6.58
N ASP A 116 -18.24 -8.41 7.57
CA ASP A 116 -18.38 -8.82 8.97
C ASP A 116 -19.86 -8.71 9.39
N LYS A 117 -20.43 -9.77 9.93
CA LYS A 117 -21.86 -9.83 10.26
C LYS A 117 -22.27 -8.81 11.35
N THR A 118 -21.33 -8.36 12.15
CA THR A 118 -21.59 -7.42 13.24
C THR A 118 -21.43 -5.97 12.80
N THR A 119 -20.38 -5.68 12.04
CA THR A 119 -20.04 -4.30 11.65
C THR A 119 -20.43 -3.94 10.22
N GLY A 120 -20.70 -4.94 9.35
CA GLY A 120 -20.97 -4.72 7.94
C GLY A 120 -19.73 -4.35 7.11
N GLU A 121 -18.54 -4.39 7.73
CA GLU A 121 -17.29 -3.97 7.13
C GLU A 121 -16.59 -5.13 6.39
N TRP A 122 -15.84 -4.80 5.35
CA TRP A 122 -15.01 -5.74 4.63
C TRP A 122 -13.54 -5.52 5.00
N TRP A 123 -12.87 -6.59 5.36
CA TRP A 123 -11.51 -6.55 5.87
C TRP A 123 -10.49 -7.07 4.86
N ILE A 124 -9.33 -6.45 4.83
CA ILE A 124 -8.16 -7.10 4.23
C ILE A 124 -7.60 -8.12 5.21
N MET A 125 -7.36 -9.31 4.69
CA MET A 125 -6.86 -10.47 5.40
C MET A 125 -5.48 -10.85 4.85
N ALA A 126 -4.56 -11.28 5.71
CA ALA A 126 -3.28 -11.81 5.29
C ALA A 126 -3.48 -13.20 4.64
N ALA A 127 -3.01 -13.38 3.41
CA ALA A 127 -3.08 -14.67 2.70
C ALA A 127 -1.95 -15.64 3.09
N ARG A 128 -0.88 -15.12 3.66
CA ARG A 128 0.28 -15.83 4.21
C ARG A 128 0.89 -15.03 5.36
N ASP A 129 1.89 -15.57 5.99
CA ASP A 129 2.71 -14.78 6.92
C ASP A 129 3.42 -13.64 6.17
N LEU A 130 3.43 -12.45 6.79
CA LEU A 130 4.00 -11.23 6.22
C LEU A 130 5.16 -10.77 7.10
N GLY A 131 6.28 -10.45 6.47
CA GLY A 131 7.43 -9.82 7.10
C GLY A 131 7.29 -8.31 7.25
N VAL A 132 8.25 -7.67 7.90
CA VAL A 132 8.35 -6.22 7.98
C VAL A 132 8.77 -5.65 6.63
N GLY A 133 8.14 -4.55 6.20
CA GLY A 133 8.45 -3.86 4.95
C GLY A 133 7.84 -4.51 3.71
N GLU A 134 7.00 -5.54 3.86
CA GLU A 134 6.29 -6.11 2.71
C GLU A 134 5.15 -5.21 2.27
N GLU A 135 5.03 -4.98 0.97
CA GLU A 135 3.90 -4.32 0.36
C GLU A 135 2.69 -5.26 0.33
N LEU A 136 1.52 -4.76 0.73
CA LEU A 136 0.27 -5.50 0.64
C LEU A 136 -0.29 -5.42 -0.78
N THR A 137 -0.58 -6.59 -1.34
CA THR A 137 -1.18 -6.74 -2.67
C THR A 137 -2.35 -7.72 -2.61
N ALA A 138 -3.40 -7.48 -3.41
CA ALA A 138 -4.58 -8.33 -3.46
C ALA A 138 -5.05 -8.56 -4.89
N ASP A 139 -5.70 -9.70 -5.14
CA ASP A 139 -6.35 -9.97 -6.43
C ASP A 139 -7.78 -9.41 -6.44
N TYR A 140 -8.01 -8.38 -7.23
CA TYR A 140 -9.31 -7.72 -7.35
C TYR A 140 -10.26 -8.41 -8.35
N THR A 141 -9.83 -9.45 -9.03
CA THR A 141 -10.66 -10.15 -10.02
C THR A 141 -11.93 -10.72 -9.40
N TYR A 142 -11.83 -11.20 -8.15
CA TYR A 142 -12.93 -11.87 -7.44
C TYR A 142 -13.55 -11.03 -6.32
N THR A 143 -13.30 -9.72 -6.30
CA THR A 143 -13.94 -8.81 -5.34
C THR A 143 -15.42 -8.59 -5.69
N PRO A 144 -16.26 -8.11 -4.76
CA PRO A 144 -17.64 -7.71 -5.03
C PRO A 144 -17.74 -6.69 -6.17
N ASP A 145 -18.91 -6.64 -6.84
CA ASP A 145 -19.09 -5.83 -8.06
C ASP A 145 -19.06 -4.32 -7.81
N PHE A 146 -19.28 -3.87 -6.59
CA PHE A 146 -19.13 -2.46 -6.21
C PHE A 146 -17.65 -2.00 -6.14
N ILE A 147 -16.69 -2.93 -6.15
CA ILE A 147 -15.26 -2.63 -6.24
C ILE A 147 -14.83 -2.64 -7.71
N GLN A 148 -14.13 -1.59 -8.13
CA GLN A 148 -13.61 -1.51 -9.49
C GLN A 148 -12.76 -2.74 -9.80
N LYS A 149 -13.10 -3.41 -10.89
CA LYS A 149 -12.33 -4.55 -11.37
C LYS A 149 -11.01 -4.08 -11.96
N PRO A 150 -9.94 -4.91 -11.89
CA PRO A 150 -8.65 -4.55 -12.43
C PRO A 150 -8.69 -4.44 -13.95
N ASP A 151 -7.95 -3.50 -14.50
CA ASP A 151 -7.70 -3.45 -15.94
C ASP A 151 -6.83 -4.66 -16.33
N PRO A 152 -7.18 -5.37 -17.43
CA PRO A 152 -6.39 -6.53 -17.88
C PRO A 152 -4.91 -6.23 -18.21
N SER A 153 -4.58 -4.96 -18.41
CA SER A 153 -3.20 -4.52 -18.65
C SER A 153 -2.38 -4.37 -17.36
N TRP A 154 -3.02 -4.33 -16.19
CA TRP A 154 -2.31 -4.19 -14.91
C TRP A 154 -1.48 -5.43 -14.64
N LYS A 155 -0.21 -5.20 -14.36
CA LYS A 155 0.77 -6.24 -14.07
C LYS A 155 1.33 -6.02 -12.68
N CYS A 156 1.68 -7.13 -12.03
CA CYS A 156 2.40 -7.14 -10.77
C CYS A 156 3.80 -7.70 -11.06
N GLU A 157 4.69 -6.82 -11.46
CA GLU A 157 6.09 -7.16 -11.78
C GLU A 157 7.01 -6.63 -10.67
N LEU A 158 8.04 -7.39 -10.33
CA LEU A 158 9.09 -6.98 -9.37
C LEU A 158 10.11 -6.05 -10.03
#